data_28ea7a27971117d798e2f28998513ac0
#
_entry.id   28ea7a27971117d798e2f28998513ac0
#
_cell.length_a   1.000
_cell.length_b   1.000
_cell.length_c   1.000
_cell.angle_alpha   90.00
_cell.angle_beta   90.00
_cell.angle_gamma   90.00
#
_symmetry.space_group_name_H-M   'P 1'
#
loop_
_entity.id
_entity.type
_entity.pdbx_description
1 polymer ?
#
loop_
_entity_poly.entity_id
_entity_poly.type
_entity_poly.pdbx_seq_one_letter_code
_entity_poly.pdbx_strand_id
1 'polypeptide(L)'
;MFKKVCYWLKRFIQDPFSHFLIAGTVLFIGYSQYYSSTSVNTISVTPSQVQQQKKDDTLYFGSPPSSTALNKDINHVVLKQMLSQQALKLGLEKGDPNLNEMLMQRYLSYVSQLAKINATNTTLLHQYYLTHQARYKHPDMYSLCYHFFTPQEVQHPISTMDSQQCLSDVSKQALLAKLGTKTVDALAALAPNQWSTPIDTPFGAIAVKVLDYQKAGIFSFKQAKQQLAHDFARDDVNNKIAAVIKQYHIALPAGSDFTVNTKTLLNNV
;
A
#
# COMPACT_ATOMS: atom_id res chain seq x y z
N MET A 1 -49.66 -34.15 -26.07
CA MET A 1 -48.74 -33.08 -25.64
C MET A 1 -48.53 -31.99 -26.70
N PHE A 2 -48.43 -32.31 -27.95
CA PHE A 2 -48.17 -31.38 -29.09
C PHE A 2 -49.23 -30.28 -29.29
N LYS A 3 -50.50 -30.54 -29.06
CA LYS A 3 -51.56 -29.53 -29.26
C LYS A 3 -51.54 -28.36 -28.27
N LYS A 4 -51.09 -28.58 -27.03
CA LYS A 4 -50.96 -27.50 -26.02
C LYS A 4 -49.78 -26.58 -26.29
N VAL A 5 -48.69 -27.10 -26.81
CA VAL A 5 -47.50 -26.31 -27.17
C VAL A 5 -47.79 -25.39 -28.37
N CYS A 6 -48.51 -25.91 -29.38
CA CYS A 6 -48.90 -25.15 -30.58
C CYS A 6 -49.87 -24.00 -30.25
N TYR A 7 -50.76 -24.19 -29.27
CA TYR A 7 -51.69 -23.15 -28.82
C TYR A 7 -50.96 -22.03 -28.04
N TRP A 8 -50.00 -22.39 -27.19
CA TRP A 8 -49.18 -21.44 -26.46
C TRP A 8 -48.27 -20.61 -27.40
N LEU A 9 -47.67 -21.26 -28.39
CA LEU A 9 -46.86 -20.60 -29.41
C LEU A 9 -47.67 -19.59 -30.23
N LYS A 10 -48.92 -19.95 -30.61
CA LYS A 10 -49.77 -19.06 -31.36
C LYS A 10 -50.21 -17.83 -30.56
N ARG A 11 -50.43 -17.97 -29.25
CA ARG A 11 -50.77 -16.86 -28.35
C ARG A 11 -49.56 -15.96 -28.08
N PHE A 12 -48.40 -16.54 -28.02
CA PHE A 12 -47.13 -15.80 -27.84
C PHE A 12 -46.79 -14.94 -29.08
N ILE A 13 -47.05 -15.47 -30.28
CA ILE A 13 -46.86 -14.74 -31.55
C ILE A 13 -47.92 -13.64 -31.76
N GLN A 14 -49.06 -13.69 -31.12
CA GLN A 14 -50.13 -12.68 -31.23
C GLN A 14 -50.00 -11.57 -30.16
N ASP A 15 -49.11 -11.70 -29.20
CA ASP A 15 -48.89 -10.70 -28.14
C ASP A 15 -47.94 -9.60 -28.64
N PRO A 16 -48.38 -8.33 -28.66
CA PRO A 16 -47.52 -7.21 -29.06
C PRO A 16 -46.23 -7.11 -28.24
N PHE A 17 -46.24 -7.52 -26.96
CA PHE A 17 -45.05 -7.54 -26.10
C PHE A 17 -44.00 -8.56 -26.59
N SER A 18 -44.45 -9.73 -27.08
CA SER A 18 -43.55 -10.75 -27.65
C SER A 18 -42.86 -10.26 -28.92
N HIS A 19 -43.58 -9.49 -29.77
CA HIS A 19 -42.96 -8.89 -30.95
C HIS A 19 -41.86 -7.88 -30.60
N PHE A 20 -42.08 -7.07 -29.58
CA PHE A 20 -41.08 -6.13 -29.08
C PHE A 20 -39.86 -6.85 -28.55
N LEU A 21 -40.06 -7.92 -27.76
CA LEU A 21 -38.98 -8.72 -27.18
C LEU A 21 -38.15 -9.44 -28.26
N ILE A 22 -38.81 -10.01 -29.28
CA ILE A 22 -38.15 -10.66 -30.44
C ILE A 22 -37.37 -9.62 -31.24
N ALA A 23 -37.97 -8.48 -31.55
CA ALA A 23 -37.30 -7.40 -32.28
C ALA A 23 -36.11 -6.87 -31.51
N GLY A 24 -36.24 -6.64 -30.19
CA GLY A 24 -35.14 -6.22 -29.31
C GLY A 24 -33.99 -7.24 -29.25
N THR A 25 -34.32 -8.52 -29.17
CA THR A 25 -33.35 -9.61 -29.19
C THR A 25 -32.60 -9.69 -30.52
N VAL A 26 -33.31 -9.59 -31.64
CA VAL A 26 -32.70 -9.60 -32.99
C VAL A 26 -31.78 -8.37 -33.16
N LEU A 27 -32.26 -7.20 -32.76
CA LEU A 27 -31.43 -5.98 -32.77
C LEU A 27 -30.20 -6.09 -31.87
N PHE A 28 -30.36 -6.66 -30.69
CA PHE A 28 -29.25 -6.89 -29.77
C PHE A 28 -28.21 -7.87 -30.32
N ILE A 29 -28.67 -9.00 -30.88
CA ILE A 29 -27.77 -9.98 -31.53
C ILE A 29 -27.11 -9.36 -32.77
N GLY A 30 -27.86 -8.65 -33.60
CA GLY A 30 -27.31 -7.94 -34.77
C GLY A 30 -26.29 -6.88 -34.38
N TYR A 31 -26.60 -6.09 -33.37
CA TYR A 31 -25.67 -5.08 -32.80
C TYR A 31 -24.42 -5.73 -32.19
N SER A 32 -24.62 -6.80 -31.42
CA SER A 32 -23.51 -7.53 -30.81
C SER A 32 -22.57 -8.16 -31.85
N GLN A 33 -23.12 -8.77 -32.88
CA GLN A 33 -22.33 -9.32 -34.00
C GLN A 33 -21.67 -8.23 -34.83
N TYR A 34 -22.37 -7.14 -35.14
CA TYR A 34 -21.80 -5.99 -35.85
C TYR A 34 -20.65 -5.37 -35.08
N TYR A 35 -20.81 -5.17 -33.76
CA TYR A 35 -19.74 -4.62 -32.91
C TYR A 35 -18.56 -5.58 -32.76
N SER A 36 -18.82 -6.89 -32.67
CA SER A 36 -17.75 -7.90 -32.63
C SER A 36 -16.99 -8.02 -33.95
N SER A 37 -17.70 -7.81 -35.07
CA SER A 37 -17.08 -7.88 -36.41
C SER A 37 -16.35 -6.59 -36.81
N THR A 38 -16.74 -5.46 -36.22
CA THR A 38 -16.13 -4.13 -36.50
C THR A 38 -15.08 -3.70 -35.46
N SER A 39 -14.67 -4.59 -34.58
CA SER A 39 -13.48 -4.34 -33.77
C SER A 39 -12.25 -4.36 -34.68
N VAL A 40 -12.14 -3.34 -35.51
CA VAL A 40 -10.86 -2.93 -36.10
C VAL A 40 -9.91 -2.86 -34.93
N ASN A 41 -8.78 -3.59 -35.01
CA ASN A 41 -7.73 -3.55 -34.02
C ASN A 41 -7.16 -2.12 -33.98
N THR A 42 -7.87 -1.20 -33.35
CA THR A 42 -7.46 0.20 -33.29
C THR A 42 -6.45 0.36 -32.15
N ILE A 43 -5.24 0.74 -32.51
CA ILE A 43 -4.24 1.19 -31.54
C ILE A 43 -4.35 2.71 -31.45
N SER A 44 -4.72 3.22 -30.30
CA SER A 44 -4.79 4.66 -30.05
C SER A 44 -3.59 5.10 -29.23
N VAL A 45 -2.85 6.09 -29.72
CA VAL A 45 -1.81 6.75 -28.97
C VAL A 45 -2.40 7.97 -28.29
N THR A 46 -2.37 8.01 -26.97
CA THR A 46 -2.91 9.13 -26.20
C THR A 46 -1.88 10.26 -26.05
N PRO A 47 -2.34 11.52 -25.89
CA PRO A 47 -1.43 12.65 -25.61
C PRO A 47 -0.54 12.44 -24.38
N SER A 48 -1.06 11.74 -23.37
CA SER A 48 -0.30 11.39 -22.16
C SER A 48 0.85 10.42 -22.44
N GLN A 49 0.65 9.45 -23.33
CA GLN A 49 1.72 8.52 -23.75
C GLN A 49 2.81 9.26 -24.53
N VAL A 50 2.45 10.20 -25.40
CA VAL A 50 3.42 11.03 -26.12
C VAL A 50 4.22 11.92 -25.15
N GLN A 51 3.56 12.51 -24.16
CA GLN A 51 4.26 13.30 -23.14
C GLN A 51 5.16 12.45 -22.25
N GLN A 52 4.72 11.26 -21.88
CA GLN A 52 5.55 10.34 -21.09
C GLN A 52 6.80 9.94 -21.88
N GLN A 53 6.65 9.55 -23.14
CA GLN A 53 7.80 9.23 -23.99
C GLN A 53 8.81 10.39 -24.10
N LYS A 54 8.32 11.63 -24.29
CA LYS A 54 9.19 12.82 -24.29
C LYS A 54 9.98 12.99 -22.99
N LYS A 55 9.33 12.74 -21.85
CA LYS A 55 10.00 12.82 -20.54
C LYS A 55 11.06 11.74 -20.38
N ASP A 56 10.72 10.51 -20.75
CA ASP A 56 11.62 9.36 -20.62
C ASP A 56 12.85 9.56 -21.51
N ASP A 57 12.67 10.03 -22.74
CA ASP A 57 13.76 10.36 -23.67
C ASP A 57 14.62 11.50 -23.13
N THR A 58 13.99 12.54 -22.58
CA THR A 58 14.71 13.68 -21.99
C THR A 58 15.55 13.24 -20.78
N LEU A 59 15.01 12.36 -19.94
CA LEU A 59 15.73 11.80 -18.80
C LEU A 59 16.90 10.92 -19.24
N TYR A 60 16.73 10.14 -20.29
CA TYR A 60 17.75 9.22 -20.77
C TYR A 60 18.88 9.93 -21.55
N PHE A 61 18.52 10.88 -22.42
CA PHE A 61 19.48 11.58 -23.29
C PHE A 61 19.92 12.95 -22.79
N GLY A 62 19.33 13.45 -21.68
CA GLY A 62 19.67 14.76 -21.11
C GLY A 62 19.13 15.95 -21.90
N SER A 63 18.42 15.73 -23.03
CA SER A 63 17.82 16.78 -23.86
C SER A 63 16.50 16.31 -24.47
N PRO A 64 15.55 17.23 -24.77
CA PRO A 64 14.30 16.85 -25.42
C PRO A 64 14.55 16.19 -26.78
N PRO A 65 13.81 15.13 -27.14
CA PRO A 65 13.97 14.45 -28.40
C PRO A 65 13.59 15.35 -29.58
N SER A 66 14.28 15.22 -30.70
CA SER A 66 13.86 15.83 -31.96
C SER A 66 12.52 15.23 -32.43
N SER A 67 11.78 15.94 -33.27
CA SER A 67 10.51 15.45 -33.85
C SER A 67 10.68 14.10 -34.56
N THR A 68 11.79 13.90 -35.22
CA THR A 68 12.11 12.66 -35.92
C THR A 68 12.41 11.51 -34.95
N ALA A 69 13.16 11.76 -33.88
CA ALA A 69 13.44 10.79 -32.85
C ALA A 69 12.15 10.37 -32.13
N LEU A 70 11.36 11.36 -31.68
CA LEU A 70 10.08 11.10 -31.04
C LEU A 70 9.13 10.29 -31.92
N ASN A 71 9.06 10.60 -33.22
CA ASN A 71 8.22 9.85 -34.16
C ASN A 71 8.67 8.40 -34.28
N LYS A 72 9.97 8.14 -34.30
CA LYS A 72 10.53 6.78 -34.30
C LYS A 72 10.13 6.02 -33.02
N ASP A 73 10.22 6.66 -31.85
CA ASP A 73 9.91 6.03 -30.56
C ASP A 73 8.42 5.77 -30.41
N ILE A 74 7.57 6.70 -30.87
CA ILE A 74 6.10 6.48 -30.91
C ILE A 74 5.75 5.33 -31.86
N ASN A 75 6.40 5.23 -33.04
CA ASN A 75 6.17 4.11 -33.95
C ASN A 75 6.57 2.77 -33.30
N HIS A 76 7.67 2.75 -32.51
CA HIS A 76 8.08 1.57 -31.76
C HIS A 76 7.03 1.18 -30.69
N VAL A 77 6.48 2.16 -29.95
CA VAL A 77 5.39 1.94 -28.97
C VAL A 77 4.17 1.34 -29.66
N VAL A 78 3.74 1.89 -30.79
CA VAL A 78 2.61 1.38 -31.59
C VAL A 78 2.86 -0.06 -32.04
N LEU A 79 4.03 -0.33 -32.62
CA LEU A 79 4.41 -1.68 -33.07
C LEU A 79 4.41 -2.67 -31.90
N LYS A 80 4.98 -2.29 -30.76
CA LYS A 80 4.98 -3.11 -29.54
C LYS A 80 3.55 -3.44 -29.08
N GLN A 81 2.63 -2.49 -29.09
CA GLN A 81 1.23 -2.73 -28.75
C GLN A 81 0.55 -3.68 -29.72
N MET A 82 0.78 -3.50 -31.04
CA MET A 82 0.23 -4.38 -32.07
C MET A 82 0.70 -5.82 -31.89
N LEU A 83 2.00 -6.02 -31.75
CA LEU A 83 2.60 -7.35 -31.61
C LEU A 83 2.20 -8.02 -30.30
N SER A 84 2.10 -7.25 -29.20
CA SER A 84 1.63 -7.77 -27.89
C SER A 84 0.17 -8.23 -27.98
N GLN A 85 -0.72 -7.47 -28.63
CA GLN A 85 -2.11 -7.89 -28.85
C GLN A 85 -2.20 -9.15 -29.71
N GLN A 86 -1.37 -9.26 -30.73
CA GLN A 86 -1.32 -10.46 -31.57
C GLN A 86 -0.80 -11.68 -30.80
N ALA A 87 0.22 -11.51 -29.96
CA ALA A 87 0.73 -12.57 -29.11
C ALA A 87 -0.34 -13.09 -28.13
N LEU A 88 -1.08 -12.19 -27.49
CA LEU A 88 -2.21 -12.55 -26.62
C LEU A 88 -3.34 -13.30 -27.37
N LYS A 89 -3.67 -12.88 -28.61
CA LYS A 89 -4.64 -13.60 -29.44
C LYS A 89 -4.22 -15.03 -29.81
N LEU A 90 -2.92 -15.24 -29.98
CA LEU A 90 -2.34 -16.56 -30.24
C LEU A 90 -2.13 -17.39 -28.97
N GLY A 91 -2.40 -16.82 -27.79
CA GLY A 91 -2.22 -17.50 -26.50
C GLY A 91 -0.76 -17.79 -26.18
N LEU A 92 0.17 -16.97 -26.70
CA LEU A 92 1.61 -17.16 -26.49
C LEU A 92 2.04 -16.86 -25.05
N GLU A 93 1.15 -16.22 -24.27
CA GLU A 93 1.35 -16.02 -22.83
C GLU A 93 1.16 -17.30 -22.00
N LYS A 94 0.51 -18.32 -22.57
CA LYS A 94 0.16 -19.53 -21.84
C LYS A 94 1.39 -20.41 -21.63
N GLY A 95 1.67 -20.72 -20.36
CA GLY A 95 2.78 -21.59 -19.99
C GLY A 95 4.16 -20.92 -19.94
N ASP A 96 4.26 -19.61 -20.20
CA ASP A 96 5.50 -18.88 -19.97
C ASP A 96 5.61 -18.43 -18.49
N PRO A 97 6.52 -19.05 -17.69
CA PRO A 97 6.66 -18.73 -16.29
C PRO A 97 7.18 -17.31 -16.05
N ASN A 98 8.02 -16.76 -16.95
CA ASN A 98 8.57 -15.42 -16.81
C ASN A 98 7.48 -14.36 -17.05
N LEU A 99 6.60 -14.60 -18.02
CA LEU A 99 5.47 -13.72 -18.29
C LEU A 99 4.46 -13.73 -17.14
N ASN A 100 4.18 -14.91 -16.58
CA ASN A 100 3.28 -15.04 -15.42
C ASN A 100 3.85 -14.31 -14.20
N GLU A 101 5.15 -14.44 -13.93
CA GLU A 101 5.83 -13.70 -12.86
C GLU A 101 5.74 -12.19 -13.08
N MET A 102 6.00 -11.74 -14.31
CA MET A 102 5.90 -10.32 -14.67
C MET A 102 4.47 -9.77 -14.48
N LEU A 103 3.44 -10.53 -14.87
CA LEU A 103 2.03 -10.16 -14.68
C LEU A 103 1.66 -10.09 -13.21
N MET A 104 2.12 -11.05 -12.40
CA MET A 104 1.94 -11.04 -10.95
C MET A 104 2.55 -9.77 -10.33
N GLN A 105 3.80 -9.45 -10.65
CA GLN A 105 4.49 -8.25 -10.14
C GLN A 105 3.79 -6.96 -10.58
N ARG A 106 3.27 -6.90 -11.79
CA ARG A 106 2.47 -5.76 -12.30
C ARG A 106 1.17 -5.60 -11.50
N TYR A 107 0.48 -6.70 -11.22
CA TYR A 107 -0.74 -6.66 -10.43
C TYR A 107 -0.46 -6.20 -8.99
N LEU A 108 0.58 -6.74 -8.34
CA LEU A 108 0.99 -6.34 -7.00
C LEU A 108 1.36 -4.85 -6.94
N SER A 109 2.10 -4.36 -7.92
CA SER A 109 2.44 -2.94 -8.04
C SER A 109 1.20 -2.07 -8.18
N TYR A 110 0.25 -2.48 -9.01
CA TYR A 110 -1.03 -1.77 -9.19
C TYR A 110 -1.83 -1.68 -7.89
N VAL A 111 -2.01 -2.81 -7.20
CA VAL A 111 -2.74 -2.86 -5.92
C VAL A 111 -2.04 -2.01 -4.86
N SER A 112 -0.70 -2.05 -4.81
CA SER A 112 0.10 -1.25 -3.88
C SER A 112 -0.03 0.25 -4.13
N GLN A 113 -0.06 0.68 -5.39
CA GLN A 113 -0.29 2.09 -5.74
C GLN A 113 -1.68 2.57 -5.31
N LEU A 114 -2.72 1.77 -5.57
CA LEU A 114 -4.08 2.08 -5.11
C LEU A 114 -4.15 2.20 -3.59
N ALA A 115 -3.52 1.28 -2.87
CA ALA A 115 -3.49 1.30 -1.41
C ALA A 115 -2.79 2.56 -0.86
N LYS A 116 -1.68 2.99 -1.49
CA LYS A 116 -1.00 4.26 -1.14
C LYS A 116 -1.89 5.47 -1.38
N ILE A 117 -2.63 5.51 -2.50
CA ILE A 117 -3.59 6.58 -2.78
C ILE A 117 -4.70 6.59 -1.72
N ASN A 118 -5.28 5.43 -1.40
CA ASN A 118 -6.30 5.30 -0.35
C ASN A 118 -5.76 5.75 1.03
N ALA A 119 -4.49 5.47 1.33
CA ALA A 119 -3.81 5.88 2.55
C ALA A 119 -3.59 7.41 2.67
N THR A 120 -3.82 8.19 1.62
CA THR A 120 -3.88 9.67 1.71
C THR A 120 -5.24 10.19 2.15
N ASN A 121 -6.28 9.37 2.08
CA ASN A 121 -7.64 9.76 2.45
C ASN A 121 -7.80 9.78 3.98
N THR A 122 -7.90 10.98 4.54
CA THR A 122 -8.00 11.19 5.99
C THR A 122 -9.23 10.52 6.60
N THR A 123 -10.35 10.46 5.88
CA THR A 123 -11.59 9.81 6.38
C THR A 123 -11.38 8.31 6.52
N LEU A 124 -10.80 7.65 5.52
CA LEU A 124 -10.50 6.22 5.57
C LEU A 124 -9.50 5.90 6.68
N LEU A 125 -8.45 6.71 6.81
CA LEU A 125 -7.46 6.55 7.88
C LEU A 125 -8.08 6.74 9.26
N HIS A 126 -9.00 7.68 9.42
CA HIS A 126 -9.67 7.89 10.71
C HIS A 126 -10.56 6.70 11.09
N GLN A 127 -11.32 6.16 10.13
CA GLN A 127 -12.11 4.95 10.34
C GLN A 127 -11.22 3.74 10.71
N TYR A 128 -10.11 3.59 9.99
CA TYR A 128 -9.13 2.54 10.28
C TYR A 128 -8.52 2.69 11.68
N TYR A 129 -8.17 3.92 12.08
CA TYR A 129 -7.68 4.20 13.43
C TYR A 129 -8.68 3.77 14.51
N LEU A 130 -9.95 4.15 14.37
CA LEU A 130 -10.99 3.81 15.35
C LEU A 130 -11.16 2.30 15.55
N THR A 131 -11.01 1.53 14.47
CA THR A 131 -11.14 0.06 14.51
C THR A 131 -9.86 -0.66 14.96
N HIS A 132 -8.70 0.02 14.93
CA HIS A 132 -7.39 -0.59 15.21
C HIS A 132 -6.60 0.11 16.32
N GLN A 133 -7.27 0.88 17.20
CA GLN A 133 -6.62 1.65 18.27
C GLN A 133 -5.68 0.81 19.14
N ALA A 134 -6.01 -0.47 19.36
CA ALA A 134 -5.17 -1.38 20.15
C ALA A 134 -3.76 -1.57 19.59
N ARG A 135 -3.55 -1.34 18.29
CA ARG A 135 -2.22 -1.43 17.63
C ARG A 135 -1.34 -0.22 17.93
N TYR A 136 -1.92 0.89 18.37
CA TYR A 136 -1.25 2.17 18.59
C TYR A 136 -1.07 2.50 20.07
N LYS A 137 -1.01 1.48 20.90
CA LYS A 137 -0.65 1.63 22.31
C LYS A 137 0.82 1.95 22.45
N HIS A 138 1.13 2.86 23.35
CA HIS A 138 2.51 3.16 23.74
C HIS A 138 2.68 3.02 25.26
N PRO A 139 3.87 2.61 25.72
CA PRO A 139 4.25 2.67 27.13
C PRO A 139 4.45 4.12 27.57
N ASP A 140 4.88 4.31 28.82
CA ASP A 140 5.36 5.61 29.29
C ASP A 140 6.51 6.09 28.39
N MET A 141 6.37 7.32 27.87
CA MET A 141 7.35 7.96 26.97
C MET A 141 7.91 9.21 27.63
N TYR A 142 9.18 9.44 27.45
CA TYR A 142 9.90 10.57 28.01
C TYR A 142 10.66 11.31 26.91
N SER A 143 10.58 12.63 26.94
CA SER A 143 11.54 13.50 26.25
C SER A 143 12.41 14.14 27.30
N LEU A 144 13.70 13.94 27.23
CA LEU A 144 14.66 14.41 28.26
C LEU A 144 15.99 14.77 27.65
N CYS A 145 16.71 15.65 28.35
CA CYS A 145 18.11 15.86 28.10
C CYS A 145 18.93 15.27 29.27
N TYR A 146 20.14 14.84 28.98
CA TYR A 146 21.07 14.30 29.96
C TYR A 146 22.48 14.76 29.66
N HIS A 147 23.28 14.77 30.72
CA HIS A 147 24.71 15.11 30.68
C HIS A 147 25.48 14.15 31.58
N PHE A 148 26.56 13.56 31.06
CA PHE A 148 27.50 12.78 31.85
C PHE A 148 28.63 13.66 32.34
N PHE A 149 28.87 13.63 33.63
CA PHE A 149 29.96 14.38 34.25
C PHE A 149 31.25 13.61 34.19
N THR A 150 32.32 14.29 33.82
CA THR A 150 33.68 13.87 34.18
C THR A 150 33.92 14.09 35.68
N PRO A 151 34.85 13.37 36.30
CA PRO A 151 35.17 13.57 37.72
C PRO A 151 35.49 15.02 38.11
N GLN A 152 35.97 15.86 37.17
CA GLN A 152 36.29 17.25 37.37
C GLN A 152 35.07 18.19 37.24
N GLU A 153 34.03 17.79 36.52
CA GLU A 153 32.83 18.61 36.23
C GLU A 153 31.74 18.52 37.30
N VAL A 154 31.79 17.54 38.18
CA VAL A 154 30.76 17.33 39.24
C VAL A 154 30.51 18.56 40.11
N GLN A 155 31.49 19.48 40.18
CA GLN A 155 31.39 20.70 40.99
C GLN A 155 30.84 21.93 40.24
N HIS A 156 30.58 21.84 38.94
CA HIS A 156 30.10 22.97 38.14
C HIS A 156 28.58 22.99 37.98
N PRO A 157 27.94 24.18 37.95
CA PRO A 157 26.48 24.25 37.70
C PRO A 157 26.13 23.80 36.29
N ILE A 158 25.17 22.91 36.19
CA ILE A 158 24.72 22.25 34.95
C ILE A 158 24.21 23.25 33.88
N SER A 159 23.73 24.41 34.29
CA SER A 159 23.20 25.45 33.42
C SER A 159 24.21 26.07 32.43
N THR A 160 25.51 25.84 32.65
CA THR A 160 26.61 26.40 31.84
C THR A 160 27.28 25.36 30.93
N MET A 161 26.71 24.14 30.83
CA MET A 161 27.32 23.03 30.07
C MET A 161 26.83 22.95 28.64
N ASP A 162 27.73 23.09 27.68
CA ASP A 162 27.43 23.06 26.24
C ASP A 162 27.26 21.65 25.66
N SER A 163 27.50 20.58 26.43
CA SER A 163 27.52 19.19 25.92
C SER A 163 26.36 18.32 26.39
N GLN A 164 25.14 18.86 26.37
CA GLN A 164 23.93 18.07 26.68
C GLN A 164 23.48 17.22 25.49
N GLN A 165 23.06 15.99 25.74
CA GLN A 165 22.40 15.14 24.78
C GLN A 165 20.90 15.05 25.08
N CYS A 166 20.04 15.18 24.06
CA CYS A 166 18.60 15.11 24.24
C CYS A 166 18.02 13.93 23.49
N LEU A 167 17.00 13.34 24.09
CA LEU A 167 16.22 12.22 23.53
C LEU A 167 14.77 12.67 23.51
N SER A 168 14.07 12.39 22.42
CA SER A 168 12.64 12.69 22.26
C SER A 168 11.86 11.40 22.13
N ASP A 169 10.70 11.33 22.80
CA ASP A 169 9.73 10.25 22.70
C ASP A 169 10.33 8.85 22.90
N VAL A 170 11.13 8.68 23.95
CA VAL A 170 11.81 7.42 24.27
C VAL A 170 11.05 6.66 25.35
N SER A 171 10.84 5.36 25.16
CA SER A 171 10.19 4.53 26.15
C SER A 171 11.02 4.35 27.42
N LYS A 172 10.33 4.16 28.56
CA LYS A 172 10.99 3.84 29.84
C LYS A 172 11.98 2.67 29.70
N GLN A 173 11.64 1.64 28.94
CA GLN A 173 12.49 0.49 28.73
C GLN A 173 13.79 0.83 27.96
N ALA A 174 13.68 1.67 26.94
CA ALA A 174 14.87 2.13 26.20
C ALA A 174 15.75 3.03 27.05
N LEU A 175 15.16 3.85 27.93
CA LEU A 175 15.91 4.65 28.90
C LEU A 175 16.63 3.78 29.93
N LEU A 176 16.00 2.71 30.43
CA LEU A 176 16.65 1.74 31.32
C LEU A 176 17.90 1.13 30.68
N ALA A 177 17.82 0.77 29.40
CA ALA A 177 18.95 0.20 28.67
C ALA A 177 20.08 1.22 28.45
N LYS A 178 19.75 2.52 28.31
CA LYS A 178 20.71 3.57 27.97
C LYS A 178 21.28 4.29 29.18
N LEU A 179 20.48 4.59 30.18
CA LEU A 179 20.84 5.43 31.32
C LEU A 179 20.89 4.67 32.65
N GLY A 180 20.47 3.43 32.67
CA GLY A 180 20.43 2.57 33.84
C GLY A 180 19.24 2.81 34.78
N THR A 181 19.05 1.86 35.71
CA THR A 181 17.86 1.81 36.59
C THR A 181 17.78 3.02 37.53
N LYS A 182 18.89 3.37 38.18
CA LYS A 182 18.93 4.49 39.13
C LYS A 182 18.49 5.82 38.52
N THR A 183 18.95 6.10 37.29
CA THR A 183 18.58 7.31 36.55
C THR A 183 17.10 7.32 36.21
N VAL A 184 16.58 6.19 35.73
CA VAL A 184 15.17 6.09 35.32
C VAL A 184 14.21 6.14 36.50
N ASP A 185 14.59 5.57 37.66
CA ASP A 185 13.79 5.65 38.89
C ASP A 185 13.70 7.07 39.41
N ALA A 186 14.77 7.86 39.25
CA ALA A 186 14.81 9.27 39.63
C ALA A 186 13.88 10.15 38.76
N LEU A 187 13.57 9.78 37.52
CA LEU A 187 12.73 10.57 36.58
C LEU A 187 11.35 10.89 37.15
N ALA A 188 10.75 9.97 37.92
CA ALA A 188 9.40 10.13 38.47
C ALA A 188 9.33 11.25 39.54
N ALA A 189 10.45 11.59 40.18
CA ALA A 189 10.52 12.59 41.21
C ALA A 189 10.98 13.99 40.72
N LEU A 190 11.37 14.08 39.43
CA LEU A 190 11.87 15.32 38.85
C LEU A 190 10.75 16.27 38.45
N ALA A 191 10.91 17.54 38.80
CA ALA A 191 10.07 18.59 38.26
C ALA A 191 10.37 18.80 36.74
N PRO A 192 9.36 19.05 35.91
CA PRO A 192 9.55 19.32 34.48
C PRO A 192 10.52 20.51 34.27
N ASN A 193 11.34 20.38 33.25
CA ASN A 193 12.34 21.38 32.84
C ASN A 193 13.41 21.76 33.88
N GLN A 194 13.55 20.97 34.93
CA GLN A 194 14.63 21.14 35.92
C GLN A 194 15.65 20.01 35.82
N TRP A 195 16.92 20.36 35.97
CA TRP A 195 18.01 19.38 36.08
C TRP A 195 17.95 18.66 37.42
N SER A 196 18.18 17.35 37.40
CA SER A 196 18.40 16.60 38.62
C SER A 196 19.73 17.02 39.28
N THR A 197 19.89 16.72 40.55
CA THR A 197 21.23 16.58 41.15
C THR A 197 21.97 15.44 40.39
N PRO A 198 23.33 15.49 40.39
CA PRO A 198 24.10 14.39 39.81
C PRO A 198 23.75 13.05 40.46
N ILE A 199 23.43 12.06 39.61
CA ILE A 199 23.06 10.69 39.98
C ILE A 199 24.26 9.80 39.69
N ASP A 200 24.77 9.11 40.70
CA ASP A 200 25.89 8.19 40.53
C ASP A 200 25.45 6.91 39.84
N THR A 201 26.09 6.61 38.72
CA THR A 201 25.91 5.40 37.94
C THR A 201 27.22 4.63 37.80
N PRO A 202 27.20 3.34 37.39
CA PRO A 202 28.44 2.61 37.13
C PRO A 202 29.34 3.24 36.05
N PHE A 203 28.79 4.14 35.24
CA PHE A 203 29.47 4.79 34.11
C PHE A 203 29.92 6.25 34.44
N GLY A 204 29.72 6.70 35.67
CA GLY A 204 29.98 8.07 36.13
C GLY A 204 28.71 8.77 36.59
N ALA A 205 28.84 10.02 37.05
CA ALA A 205 27.70 10.81 37.47
C ALA A 205 26.95 11.33 36.24
N ILE A 206 25.59 11.29 36.29
CA ILE A 206 24.69 11.78 35.23
C ILE A 206 23.70 12.76 35.84
N ALA A 207 23.43 13.86 35.14
CA ALA A 207 22.24 14.66 35.41
C ALA A 207 21.25 14.54 34.28
N VAL A 208 19.97 14.59 34.62
CA VAL A 208 18.87 14.48 33.66
C VAL A 208 17.85 15.61 33.86
N LYS A 209 17.27 16.07 32.75
CA LYS A 209 16.19 17.06 32.73
C LYS A 209 15.04 16.53 31.91
N VAL A 210 13.91 16.29 32.54
CA VAL A 210 12.70 15.88 31.85
C VAL A 210 12.08 17.08 31.16
N LEU A 211 11.93 17.02 29.83
CA LEU A 211 11.28 18.05 29.01
C LEU A 211 9.79 17.79 28.88
N ASP A 212 9.43 16.52 28.63
CA ASP A 212 8.05 16.07 28.50
C ASP A 212 7.89 14.61 28.97
N TYR A 213 6.71 14.31 29.48
CA TYR A 213 6.32 12.96 29.90
C TYR A 213 4.93 12.64 29.41
N GLN A 214 4.82 11.60 28.63
CA GLN A 214 3.56 11.07 28.15
C GLN A 214 3.30 9.72 28.83
N LYS A 215 2.26 9.67 29.67
CA LYS A 215 1.81 8.43 30.32
C LYS A 215 1.39 7.40 29.27
N ALA A 216 1.62 6.12 29.57
CA ALA A 216 1.19 4.99 28.76
C ALA A 216 -0.29 5.16 28.32
N GLY A 217 -0.53 4.96 27.03
CA GLY A 217 -1.84 5.21 26.45
C GLY A 217 -1.93 4.74 25.01
N ILE A 218 -2.76 5.43 24.24
CA ILE A 218 -2.92 5.22 22.79
C ILE A 218 -2.49 6.52 22.10
N PHE A 219 -1.59 6.43 21.14
CA PHE A 219 -1.24 7.58 20.31
C PHE A 219 -2.48 8.19 19.67
N SER A 220 -2.62 9.48 19.74
CA SER A 220 -3.69 10.20 19.04
C SER A 220 -3.59 9.96 17.53
N PHE A 221 -4.69 10.13 16.82
CA PHE A 221 -4.72 10.03 15.35
C PHE A 221 -3.61 10.85 14.69
N LYS A 222 -3.36 12.07 15.19
CA LYS A 222 -2.32 12.96 14.67
C LYS A 222 -0.92 12.37 14.85
N GLN A 223 -0.62 11.83 16.03
CA GLN A 223 0.67 11.23 16.35
C GLN A 223 0.91 9.93 15.58
N ALA A 224 -0.13 9.10 15.44
CA ALA A 224 -0.04 7.82 14.74
C ALA A 224 -0.17 7.94 13.22
N LYS A 225 -0.46 9.11 12.65
CA LYS A 225 -0.89 9.28 11.25
C LYS A 225 0.05 8.64 10.22
N GLN A 226 1.35 8.77 10.40
CA GLN A 226 2.33 8.21 9.47
C GLN A 226 2.32 6.67 9.52
N GLN A 227 2.34 6.10 10.72
CA GLN A 227 2.25 4.66 10.91
C GLN A 227 0.92 4.11 10.45
N LEU A 228 -0.20 4.82 10.73
CA LEU A 228 -1.53 4.49 10.24
C LEU A 228 -1.60 4.38 8.72
N ALA A 229 -0.99 5.33 8.00
CA ALA A 229 -0.99 5.32 6.53
C ALA A 229 -0.24 4.08 6.00
N HIS A 230 0.87 3.72 6.62
CA HIS A 230 1.65 2.54 6.26
C HIS A 230 0.88 1.24 6.56
N ASP A 231 0.34 1.13 7.78
CA ASP A 231 -0.39 -0.08 8.20
C ASP A 231 -1.68 -0.27 7.40
N PHE A 232 -2.42 0.82 7.14
CA PHE A 232 -3.59 0.83 6.29
C PHE A 232 -3.26 0.36 4.87
N ALA A 233 -2.22 0.92 4.26
CA ALA A 233 -1.83 0.54 2.90
C ALA A 233 -1.47 -0.95 2.81
N ARG A 234 -0.72 -1.48 3.78
CA ARG A 234 -0.38 -2.90 3.86
C ARG A 234 -1.63 -3.78 4.01
N ASP A 235 -2.52 -3.44 4.95
CA ASP A 235 -3.73 -4.22 5.21
C ASP A 235 -4.71 -4.12 4.02
N ASP A 236 -4.80 -2.99 3.31
CA ASP A 236 -5.61 -2.81 2.09
C ASP A 236 -5.10 -3.70 0.95
N VAL A 237 -3.77 -3.77 0.73
CA VAL A 237 -3.16 -4.71 -0.22
C VAL A 237 -3.53 -6.15 0.13
N ASN A 238 -3.30 -6.56 1.37
CA ASN A 238 -3.59 -7.92 1.82
C ASN A 238 -5.07 -8.29 1.65
N ASN A 239 -5.98 -7.38 1.97
CA ASN A 239 -7.41 -7.58 1.82
C ASN A 239 -7.82 -7.75 0.34
N LYS A 240 -7.25 -6.94 -0.56
CA LYS A 240 -7.50 -7.05 -2.00
C LYS A 240 -6.99 -8.38 -2.57
N ILE A 241 -5.79 -8.79 -2.19
CA ILE A 241 -5.23 -10.08 -2.62
C ILE A 241 -6.04 -11.23 -2.04
N ALA A 242 -6.43 -11.18 -0.76
CA ALA A 242 -7.30 -12.18 -0.15
C ALA A 242 -8.66 -12.27 -0.85
N ALA A 243 -9.22 -11.15 -1.30
CA ALA A 243 -10.45 -11.12 -2.08
C ALA A 243 -10.29 -11.80 -3.45
N VAL A 244 -9.16 -11.62 -4.11
CA VAL A 244 -8.83 -12.34 -5.36
C VAL A 244 -8.71 -13.84 -5.10
N ILE A 245 -7.92 -14.26 -4.09
CA ILE A 245 -7.72 -15.68 -3.77
C ILE A 245 -9.06 -16.39 -3.55
N LYS A 246 -10.02 -15.75 -2.88
CA LYS A 246 -11.35 -16.32 -2.62
C LYS A 246 -12.20 -16.56 -3.88
N GLN A 247 -11.86 -15.94 -5.01
CA GLN A 247 -12.56 -16.13 -6.27
C GLN A 247 -12.11 -17.38 -7.02
N TYR A 248 -10.99 -18.00 -6.61
CA TYR A 248 -10.41 -19.15 -7.27
C TYR A 248 -10.64 -20.44 -6.47
N HIS A 249 -11.02 -21.49 -7.19
CA HIS A 249 -11.00 -22.85 -6.65
C HIS A 249 -9.65 -23.50 -6.96
N ILE A 250 -8.95 -23.93 -5.94
CA ILE A 250 -7.61 -24.52 -6.10
C ILE A 250 -7.76 -26.03 -6.08
N ALA A 251 -7.53 -26.68 -7.21
CA ALA A 251 -7.47 -28.14 -7.33
C ALA A 251 -6.02 -28.60 -7.23
N LEU A 252 -5.73 -29.46 -6.26
CA LEU A 252 -4.41 -30.07 -6.09
C LEU A 252 -4.44 -31.51 -6.60
N PRO A 253 -3.28 -32.07 -7.03
CA PRO A 253 -3.17 -33.48 -7.41
C PRO A 253 -3.56 -34.39 -6.22
N ALA A 254 -4.24 -35.47 -6.51
CA ALA A 254 -4.59 -36.45 -5.48
C ALA A 254 -3.32 -37.05 -4.86
N GLY A 255 -3.28 -37.11 -3.52
CA GLY A 255 -2.11 -37.62 -2.77
C GLY A 255 -0.94 -36.65 -2.61
N SER A 256 -1.15 -35.34 -2.91
CA SER A 256 -0.13 -34.33 -2.62
C SER A 256 -0.01 -34.06 -1.13
N ASP A 257 1.24 -33.96 -0.62
CA ASP A 257 1.55 -33.67 0.80
C ASP A 257 1.54 -32.16 1.12
N PHE A 258 1.30 -31.29 0.13
CA PHE A 258 1.27 -29.84 0.33
C PHE A 258 -0.17 -29.32 0.45
N THR A 259 -0.34 -28.29 1.26
CA THR A 259 -1.60 -27.58 1.45
C THR A 259 -1.47 -26.14 0.97
N VAL A 260 -2.47 -25.70 0.19
CA VAL A 260 -2.59 -24.32 -0.26
C VAL A 260 -3.81 -23.69 0.39
N ASN A 261 -3.60 -22.64 1.16
CA ASN A 261 -4.69 -21.87 1.79
C ASN A 261 -4.41 -20.37 1.69
N THR A 262 -5.40 -19.54 1.98
CA THR A 262 -5.29 -18.07 1.87
C THR A 262 -4.10 -17.52 2.64
N LYS A 263 -3.83 -18.04 3.85
CA LYS A 263 -2.73 -17.55 4.70
C LYS A 263 -1.37 -17.87 4.09
N THR A 264 -1.18 -19.10 3.58
CA THR A 264 0.08 -19.47 2.93
C THR A 264 0.33 -18.69 1.65
N LEU A 265 -0.73 -18.41 0.88
CA LEU A 265 -0.62 -17.59 -0.33
C LEU A 265 -0.28 -16.13 -0.02
N LEU A 266 -0.89 -15.53 1.01
CA LEU A 266 -0.58 -14.16 1.42
C LEU A 266 0.84 -13.99 1.98
N ASN A 267 1.40 -15.02 2.59
CA ASN A 267 2.77 -14.96 3.10
C ASN A 267 3.84 -14.97 1.99
N ASN A 268 3.46 -15.31 0.76
CA ASN A 268 4.35 -15.35 -0.41
C ASN A 268 4.23 -14.10 -1.30
N VAL A 269 3.50 -13.09 -0.84
CA VAL A 269 3.30 -11.80 -1.50
C VAL A 269 4.08 -10.71 -0.79
#